data_986be12c37106bb46a3186e8314e9405
#
_entry.id   986be12c37106bb46a3186e8314e9405
#
_cell.length_a   1.000
_cell.length_b   1.000
_cell.length_c   1.000
_cell.angle_alpha   90.00
_cell.angle_beta   90.00
_cell.angle_gamma   90.00
#
_symmetry.space_group_name_H-M   'P 1'
#
loop_
_entity.id
_entity.type
_entity.pdbx_description
1 polymer ?
#
loop_
_entity_poly.entity_id
_entity_poly.type
_entity_poly.pdbx_seq_one_letter_code
_entity_poly.pdbx_strand_id
1 'polypeptide(L)'
;KYGADVFGPQVENRYLRDIRGSLSDPQCDGPEIVYSIAMDVGKCKHREMLERMHLLYGVVTYAAGRLGKEPIRSQGHIHWVSKYSGWSTPEVYEIWTGEAIIYMQEYAEDNPGRCFAVYAKAGDVVIVPPYWAHATISANPDKPLTFGAWCDREYGFEYDGVRRHKGIAWFPVFNDAG
;
A
#
# COMPACT_ATOMS: atom_id res chain seq x y z
N LYS A 1 6.30 0.37 19.32
CA LYS A 1 7.02 1.34 20.16
C LYS A 1 8.29 1.71 19.42
N TYR A 2 8.48 2.99 19.10
CA TYR A 2 9.66 3.48 18.36
C TYR A 2 10.90 3.48 19.25
N GLY A 3 12.08 3.37 18.63
CA GLY A 3 13.34 3.61 19.32
C GLY A 3 13.48 5.04 19.81
N ALA A 4 14.38 5.30 20.74
CA ALA A 4 14.52 6.61 21.39
C ALA A 4 14.85 7.76 20.43
N ASP A 5 15.48 7.46 19.29
CA ASP A 5 15.90 8.41 18.25
C ASP A 5 14.97 8.43 17.02
N VAL A 6 13.81 7.75 17.11
CA VAL A 6 12.84 7.61 16.02
C VAL A 6 11.52 8.26 16.43
N PHE A 7 11.00 9.13 15.57
CA PHE A 7 9.64 9.64 15.69
C PHE A 7 8.68 8.88 14.80
N GLY A 8 7.41 8.92 15.14
CA GLY A 8 6.33 8.34 14.36
C GLY A 8 4.98 8.54 15.05
N PRO A 9 3.87 8.40 14.33
CA PRO A 9 2.53 8.50 14.89
C PRO A 9 2.14 7.23 15.64
N GLN A 10 0.96 7.25 16.23
CA GLN A 10 0.32 6.00 16.67
C GLN A 10 0.06 5.12 15.44
N VAL A 11 0.37 3.83 15.57
CA VAL A 11 0.13 2.84 14.52
C VAL A 11 -1.38 2.69 14.31
N GLU A 12 -1.82 2.77 13.07
CA GLU A 12 -3.20 2.52 12.66
C GLU A 12 -3.33 1.09 12.12
N ASN A 13 -4.40 0.40 12.53
CA ASN A 13 -4.73 -0.92 12.00
C ASN A 13 -5.80 -0.80 10.92
N ARG A 14 -5.64 -1.57 9.86
CA ARG A 14 -6.66 -1.80 8.84
C ARG A 14 -7.23 -3.19 9.03
N TYR A 15 -8.51 -3.23 9.29
CA TYR A 15 -9.23 -4.47 9.58
C TYR A 15 -9.84 -5.04 8.30
N LEU A 16 -10.04 -6.35 8.29
CA LEU A 16 -10.68 -7.03 7.16
C LEU A 16 -12.05 -6.41 6.83
N ARG A 17 -12.84 -6.06 7.82
CA ARG A 17 -14.14 -5.39 7.64
C ARG A 17 -14.06 -4.09 6.84
N ASP A 18 -12.93 -3.37 6.92
CA ASP A 18 -12.76 -2.06 6.28
C ASP A 18 -12.46 -2.16 4.78
N ILE A 19 -11.98 -3.34 4.33
CA ILE A 19 -11.57 -3.56 2.94
C ILE A 19 -12.44 -4.58 2.19
N ARG A 20 -13.38 -5.25 2.87
CA ARG A 20 -14.23 -6.31 2.29
C ARG A 20 -14.88 -5.90 0.96
N GLY A 21 -15.36 -4.65 0.87
CA GLY A 21 -16.01 -4.15 -0.34
C GLY A 21 -15.12 -4.05 -1.58
N SER A 22 -13.80 -4.20 -1.42
CA SER A 22 -12.82 -4.21 -2.51
C SER A 22 -12.26 -5.59 -2.85
N LEU A 23 -12.75 -6.64 -2.19
CA LEU A 23 -12.31 -8.02 -2.43
C LEU A 23 -13.23 -8.72 -3.43
N SER A 24 -12.69 -9.70 -4.16
CA SER A 24 -13.49 -10.54 -5.07
C SER A 24 -14.57 -11.34 -4.34
N ASP A 25 -14.25 -11.77 -3.11
CA ASP A 25 -15.21 -12.37 -2.17
C ASP A 25 -15.30 -11.52 -0.89
N PRO A 26 -16.30 -10.63 -0.77
CA PRO A 26 -16.49 -9.81 0.42
C PRO A 26 -16.82 -10.60 1.70
N GLN A 27 -17.17 -11.88 1.58
CA GLN A 27 -17.48 -12.75 2.73
C GLN A 27 -16.32 -13.67 3.13
N CYS A 28 -15.16 -13.54 2.48
CA CYS A 28 -14.01 -14.39 2.73
C CYS A 28 -13.55 -14.34 4.20
N ASP A 29 -12.93 -15.43 4.63
CA ASP A 29 -12.18 -15.48 5.88
C ASP A 29 -10.78 -14.90 5.71
N GLY A 30 -10.20 -14.43 6.82
CA GLY A 30 -8.86 -13.87 6.85
C GLY A 30 -8.51 -13.30 8.22
N PRO A 31 -7.29 -12.77 8.40
CA PRO A 31 -6.89 -12.15 9.65
C PRO A 31 -7.74 -10.92 9.94
N GLU A 32 -8.10 -10.73 11.21
CA GLU A 32 -8.88 -9.57 11.64
C GLU A 32 -8.16 -8.25 11.30
N ILE A 33 -6.87 -8.16 11.62
CA ILE A 33 -6.00 -7.05 11.20
C ILE A 33 -5.25 -7.50 9.94
N VAL A 34 -5.59 -6.88 8.81
CA VAL A 34 -4.97 -7.19 7.52
C VAL A 34 -3.60 -6.56 7.42
N TYR A 35 -3.47 -5.30 7.85
CA TYR A 35 -2.20 -4.60 7.93
C TYR A 35 -2.22 -3.47 8.95
N SER A 36 -1.02 -3.11 9.40
CA SER A 36 -0.77 -1.97 10.28
C SER A 36 0.09 -0.94 9.54
N ILE A 37 -0.22 0.34 9.74
CA ILE A 37 0.43 1.45 9.03
C ILE A 37 0.83 2.55 10.01
N ALA A 38 2.02 3.10 9.81
CA ALA A 38 2.52 4.27 10.49
C ALA A 38 3.07 5.25 9.45
N MET A 39 2.37 6.34 9.20
CA MET A 39 2.80 7.39 8.28
C MET A 39 3.55 8.49 9.03
N ASP A 40 4.59 9.06 8.45
CA ASP A 40 5.49 10.05 9.05
C ASP A 40 6.42 9.47 10.13
N VAL A 41 7.17 8.44 9.74
CA VAL A 41 8.22 7.81 10.56
C VAL A 41 9.59 8.30 10.11
N GLY A 42 10.50 8.56 11.06
CA GLY A 42 11.85 8.95 10.72
C GLY A 42 12.78 9.07 11.92
N LYS A 43 14.05 9.31 11.65
CA LYS A 43 15.01 9.68 12.70
C LYS A 43 14.74 11.10 13.18
N CYS A 44 14.70 11.31 14.49
CA CYS A 44 14.44 12.64 15.08
C CYS A 44 15.34 13.74 14.50
N LYS A 45 16.62 13.42 14.27
CA LYS A 45 17.60 14.35 13.67
C LYS A 45 17.30 14.76 12.22
N HIS A 46 16.44 14.04 11.52
CA HIS A 46 16.09 14.32 10.12
C HIS A 46 14.73 14.99 9.97
N ARG A 47 13.98 15.21 11.06
CA ARG A 47 12.61 15.70 11.03
C ARG A 47 12.49 17.02 10.27
N GLU A 48 13.26 18.03 10.66
CA GLU A 48 13.25 19.35 10.01
C GLU A 48 13.60 19.29 8.52
N MET A 49 14.53 18.41 8.16
CA MET A 49 14.91 18.20 6.75
C MET A 49 13.73 17.61 5.97
N LEU A 50 13.07 16.57 6.49
CA LEU A 50 11.93 15.92 5.84
C LEU A 50 10.75 16.89 5.68
N GLU A 51 10.46 17.68 6.71
CA GLU A 51 9.43 18.72 6.67
C GLU A 51 9.75 19.79 5.61
N ARG A 52 10.99 20.29 5.59
CA ARG A 52 11.44 21.29 4.61
C ARG A 52 11.43 20.78 3.18
N MET A 53 11.76 19.50 2.97
CA MET A 53 11.72 18.84 1.66
C MET A 53 10.31 18.39 1.26
N HIS A 54 9.33 18.59 2.14
CA HIS A 54 7.95 18.14 1.95
C HIS A 54 7.79 16.65 1.73
N LEU A 55 8.71 15.85 2.30
CA LEU A 55 8.74 14.40 2.21
C LEU A 55 8.17 13.74 3.45
N LEU A 56 7.57 12.58 3.25
CA LEU A 56 7.04 11.72 4.28
C LEU A 56 7.47 10.28 4.02
N TYR A 57 7.82 9.56 5.08
CA TYR A 57 8.11 8.15 5.04
C TYR A 57 7.10 7.37 5.87
N GLY A 58 6.43 6.42 5.26
CA GLY A 58 5.51 5.50 5.91
C GLY A 58 6.13 4.11 6.09
N VAL A 59 5.66 3.39 7.09
CA VAL A 59 6.00 1.98 7.30
C VAL A 59 4.71 1.19 7.41
N VAL A 60 4.63 0.11 6.64
CA VAL A 60 3.46 -0.76 6.59
C VAL A 60 3.88 -2.22 6.81
N THR A 61 3.13 -2.93 7.65
CA THR A 61 3.31 -4.36 7.85
C THR A 61 2.00 -5.10 7.60
N TYR A 62 2.02 -6.02 6.66
CA TYR A 62 0.92 -6.92 6.35
C TYR A 62 1.01 -8.20 7.17
N ALA A 63 -0.14 -8.70 7.61
CA ALA A 63 -0.22 -10.00 8.26
C ALA A 63 0.22 -11.11 7.29
N ALA A 64 0.68 -12.22 7.84
CA ALA A 64 0.73 -13.48 7.10
C ALA A 64 -0.69 -14.02 6.92
N GLY A 65 -0.91 -14.85 5.91
CA GLY A 65 -2.19 -15.48 5.64
C GLY A 65 -2.80 -15.12 4.28
N ARG A 66 -4.10 -15.29 4.19
CA ARG A 66 -4.89 -15.10 2.96
C ARG A 66 -6.20 -14.39 3.28
N LEU A 67 -6.82 -13.82 2.26
CA LEU A 67 -8.19 -13.28 2.25
C LEU A 67 -9.04 -14.21 1.37
N GLY A 68 -9.47 -15.36 1.93
CA GLY A 68 -10.04 -16.43 1.14
C GLY A 68 -9.06 -16.96 0.09
N LYS A 69 -9.36 -16.76 -1.20
CA LYS A 69 -8.47 -17.13 -2.32
C LYS A 69 -7.45 -16.05 -2.68
N GLU A 70 -7.66 -14.83 -2.20
CA GLU A 70 -6.75 -13.72 -2.46
C GLU A 70 -5.58 -13.68 -1.45
N PRO A 71 -4.42 -13.15 -1.84
CA PRO A 71 -3.36 -12.79 -0.90
C PRO A 71 -3.79 -11.60 -0.01
N ILE A 72 -3.09 -11.42 1.10
CA ILE A 72 -3.20 -10.19 1.89
C ILE A 72 -2.84 -8.99 1.00
N ARG A 73 -3.69 -7.96 0.96
CA ARG A 73 -3.47 -6.76 0.14
C ARG A 73 -4.21 -5.54 0.68
N SER A 74 -3.82 -4.37 0.19
CA SER A 74 -4.62 -3.15 0.33
C SER A 74 -5.80 -3.15 -0.65
N GLN A 75 -6.77 -2.27 -0.42
CA GLN A 75 -7.92 -2.14 -1.32
C GLN A 75 -7.55 -1.50 -2.67
N GLY A 76 -6.48 -0.72 -2.71
CA GLY A 76 -6.09 0.12 -3.83
C GLY A 76 -6.58 1.56 -3.68
N HIS A 77 -5.80 2.51 -4.21
CA HIS A 77 -6.09 3.94 -4.17
C HIS A 77 -5.28 4.68 -5.23
N ILE A 78 -5.63 5.95 -5.44
CA ILE A 78 -4.81 6.95 -6.14
C ILE A 78 -4.40 7.99 -5.09
N HIS A 79 -3.22 8.56 -5.20
CA HIS A 79 -2.86 9.71 -4.36
C HIS A 79 -3.52 10.99 -4.85
N TRP A 80 -3.96 11.83 -3.92
CA TRP A 80 -4.47 13.16 -4.23
C TRP A 80 -3.42 14.03 -4.93
N VAL A 81 -3.89 15.06 -5.60
CA VAL A 81 -3.02 16.12 -6.11
C VAL A 81 -2.53 16.95 -4.92
N SER A 82 -1.23 16.93 -4.68
CA SER A 82 -0.58 17.74 -3.66
C SER A 82 -0.68 19.21 -4.03
N LYS A 83 -1.08 20.05 -3.08
CA LYS A 83 -1.08 21.50 -3.27
C LYS A 83 0.34 22.06 -3.37
N TYR A 84 1.30 21.37 -2.79
CA TYR A 84 2.71 21.75 -2.81
C TYR A 84 3.35 21.50 -4.18
N SER A 85 3.20 20.30 -4.73
CA SER A 85 3.82 19.95 -6.01
C SER A 85 2.94 20.20 -7.23
N GLY A 86 1.61 20.29 -7.07
CA GLY A 86 0.64 20.38 -8.16
C GLY A 86 0.40 19.06 -8.90
N TRP A 87 0.92 17.93 -8.39
CA TRP A 87 0.81 16.60 -8.99
C TRP A 87 0.19 15.61 -7.99
N SER A 88 -0.46 14.56 -8.50
CA SER A 88 -0.70 13.37 -7.71
C SER A 88 0.64 12.82 -7.25
N THR A 89 0.76 12.44 -5.97
CA THR A 89 2.07 12.07 -5.45
C THR A 89 2.52 10.72 -6.00
N PRO A 90 3.75 10.60 -6.52
CA PRO A 90 4.35 9.29 -6.75
C PRO A 90 4.60 8.61 -5.40
N GLU A 91 4.78 7.30 -5.41
CA GLU A 91 5.19 6.57 -4.22
C GLU A 91 6.42 5.71 -4.54
N VAL A 92 7.38 5.68 -3.62
CA VAL A 92 8.58 4.86 -3.75
C VAL A 92 8.59 3.84 -2.63
N TYR A 93 8.35 2.58 -2.97
CA TYR A 93 8.36 1.46 -2.05
C TYR A 93 9.77 0.91 -1.85
N GLU A 94 10.11 0.61 -0.60
CA GLU A 94 11.30 -0.13 -0.21
C GLU A 94 10.87 -1.40 0.52
N ILE A 95 11.08 -2.57 -0.07
CA ILE A 95 10.69 -3.84 0.56
C ILE A 95 11.73 -4.24 1.59
N TRP A 96 11.31 -4.36 2.86
CA TRP A 96 12.21 -4.70 3.97
C TRP A 96 12.24 -6.19 4.26
N THR A 97 11.06 -6.82 4.32
CA THR A 97 10.92 -8.27 4.58
C THR A 97 9.71 -8.82 3.83
N GLY A 98 9.76 -10.11 3.51
CA GLY A 98 8.70 -10.75 2.74
C GLY A 98 8.84 -10.51 1.24
N GLU A 99 7.75 -10.73 0.54
CA GLU A 99 7.66 -10.66 -0.92
C GLU A 99 6.40 -9.90 -1.30
N ALA A 100 6.51 -8.95 -2.21
CA ALA A 100 5.42 -8.08 -2.63
C ALA A 100 5.14 -8.22 -4.12
N ILE A 101 3.90 -7.97 -4.51
CA ILE A 101 3.53 -7.55 -5.85
C ILE A 101 2.95 -6.15 -5.73
N ILE A 102 3.57 -5.18 -6.37
CA ILE A 102 3.03 -3.84 -6.50
C ILE A 102 2.20 -3.84 -7.78
N TYR A 103 0.88 -3.89 -7.60
CA TYR A 103 -0.06 -3.78 -8.71
C TYR A 103 -0.37 -2.31 -8.97
N MET A 104 -0.40 -1.91 -10.23
CA MET A 104 -0.73 -0.56 -10.65
C MET A 104 -1.50 -0.56 -11.97
N GLN A 105 -2.44 0.37 -12.10
CA GLN A 105 -3.25 0.62 -13.29
C GLN A 105 -3.37 2.11 -13.55
N GLU A 106 -3.49 2.51 -14.82
CA GLU A 106 -3.48 3.93 -15.19
C GLU A 106 -4.67 4.70 -14.62
N TYR A 107 -5.86 4.08 -14.59
CA TYR A 107 -7.10 4.73 -14.18
C TYR A 107 -7.91 3.86 -13.23
N ALA A 108 -8.67 4.47 -12.33
CA ALA A 108 -9.69 3.81 -11.52
C ALA A 108 -11.08 4.07 -12.14
N GLU A 109 -11.22 3.70 -13.42
CA GLU A 109 -12.40 3.89 -14.28
C GLU A 109 -12.80 2.57 -14.94
N ASP A 110 -13.90 2.55 -15.71
CA ASP A 110 -14.38 1.36 -16.43
C ASP A 110 -13.31 0.76 -17.35
N ASN A 111 -12.51 1.61 -17.97
CA ASN A 111 -11.30 1.21 -18.67
C ASN A 111 -10.08 1.52 -17.78
N PRO A 112 -9.42 0.53 -17.20
CA PRO A 112 -8.29 0.74 -16.30
C PRO A 112 -7.01 1.19 -17.01
N GLY A 113 -6.98 1.20 -18.34
CA GLY A 113 -5.77 1.46 -19.12
C GLY A 113 -4.76 0.32 -19.01
N ARG A 114 -3.48 0.65 -19.05
CA ARG A 114 -2.40 -0.33 -18.84
C ARG A 114 -2.36 -0.76 -17.38
N CYS A 115 -2.14 -2.05 -17.16
CA CYS A 115 -1.99 -2.63 -15.82
C CYS A 115 -0.64 -3.34 -15.72
N PHE A 116 0.02 -3.14 -14.60
CA PHE A 116 1.29 -3.81 -14.29
C PHE A 116 1.24 -4.47 -12.91
N ALA A 117 1.93 -5.60 -12.81
CA ALA A 117 2.20 -6.29 -11.55
C ALA A 117 3.71 -6.47 -11.43
N VAL A 118 4.33 -5.75 -10.51
CA VAL A 118 5.78 -5.77 -10.30
C VAL A 118 6.08 -6.60 -9.06
N TYR A 119 6.70 -7.75 -9.26
CA TYR A 119 7.20 -8.57 -8.15
C TYR A 119 8.45 -7.92 -7.55
N ALA A 120 8.50 -7.88 -6.22
CA ALA A 120 9.59 -7.31 -5.46
C ALA A 120 9.81 -8.10 -4.17
N LYS A 121 11.07 -8.21 -3.74
CA LYS A 121 11.50 -8.88 -2.51
C LYS A 121 12.37 -7.95 -1.66
N ALA A 122 12.72 -8.40 -0.47
CA ALA A 122 13.56 -7.62 0.44
C ALA A 122 14.81 -7.06 -0.26
N GLY A 123 15.01 -5.75 -0.16
CA GLY A 123 16.05 -4.97 -0.82
C GLY A 123 15.66 -4.33 -2.14
N ASP A 124 14.54 -4.72 -2.74
CA ASP A 124 14.05 -4.09 -3.97
C ASP A 124 13.32 -2.77 -3.70
N VAL A 125 13.38 -1.88 -4.69
CA VAL A 125 12.68 -0.59 -4.72
C VAL A 125 11.75 -0.56 -5.93
N VAL A 126 10.50 -0.14 -5.71
CA VAL A 126 9.50 0.00 -6.77
C VAL A 126 8.92 1.41 -6.75
N ILE A 127 8.79 2.03 -7.92
CA ILE A 127 8.22 3.36 -8.07
C ILE A 127 6.84 3.24 -8.71
N VAL A 128 5.84 3.80 -8.05
CA VAL A 128 4.51 4.03 -8.61
C VAL A 128 4.46 5.44 -9.20
N PRO A 129 4.13 5.59 -10.48
CA PRO A 129 4.02 6.91 -11.12
C PRO A 129 2.88 7.75 -10.53
N PRO A 130 2.93 9.09 -10.66
CA PRO A 130 1.81 9.96 -10.33
C PRO A 130 0.52 9.55 -11.07
N TYR A 131 -0.63 9.74 -10.43
CA TYR A 131 -1.99 9.47 -10.96
C TYR A 131 -2.35 7.99 -11.13
N TRP A 132 -1.43 7.06 -10.94
CA TRP A 132 -1.72 5.63 -11.09
C TRP A 132 -2.43 5.08 -9.85
N ALA A 133 -3.54 4.40 -10.09
CA ALA A 133 -4.17 3.59 -9.04
C ALA A 133 -3.30 2.36 -8.76
N HIS A 134 -3.08 2.07 -7.49
CA HIS A 134 -2.19 0.98 -7.12
C HIS A 134 -2.58 0.30 -5.81
N ALA A 135 -2.13 -0.93 -5.67
CA ALA A 135 -2.30 -1.74 -4.47
C ALA A 135 -1.04 -2.56 -4.19
N THR A 136 -0.69 -2.69 -2.92
CA THR A 136 0.35 -3.61 -2.49
C THR A 136 -0.27 -4.94 -2.12
N ILE A 137 0.35 -6.03 -2.55
CA ILE A 137 -0.09 -7.41 -2.40
C ILE A 137 1.05 -8.21 -1.76
N SER A 138 0.76 -9.00 -0.73
CA SER A 138 1.73 -9.93 -0.13
C SER A 138 1.79 -11.20 -0.98
N ALA A 139 2.91 -11.43 -1.66
CA ALA A 139 3.07 -12.57 -2.56
C ALA A 139 3.30 -13.90 -1.83
N ASN A 140 3.71 -13.86 -0.56
CA ASN A 140 3.97 -15.06 0.24
C ASN A 140 3.01 -15.13 1.43
N PRO A 141 2.09 -16.11 1.48
CA PRO A 141 1.11 -16.21 2.55
C PRO A 141 1.70 -16.68 3.89
N ASP A 142 2.88 -17.27 3.89
CA ASP A 142 3.48 -17.86 5.08
C ASP A 142 4.30 -16.86 5.90
N LYS A 143 4.52 -15.66 5.36
CA LYS A 143 5.36 -14.63 5.98
C LYS A 143 4.70 -13.26 5.96
N PRO A 144 4.86 -12.46 7.03
CA PRO A 144 4.49 -11.05 6.98
C PRO A 144 5.30 -10.31 5.92
N LEU A 145 4.66 -9.32 5.28
CA LEU A 145 5.33 -8.38 4.39
C LEU A 145 5.51 -7.06 5.12
N THR A 146 6.74 -6.54 5.19
CA THR A 146 7.00 -5.19 5.71
C THR A 146 7.74 -4.38 4.67
N PHE A 147 7.27 -3.17 4.44
CA PHE A 147 7.87 -2.22 3.49
C PHE A 147 7.79 -0.79 4.02
N GLY A 148 8.69 0.03 3.54
CA GLY A 148 8.64 1.48 3.67
C GLY A 148 8.15 2.13 2.40
N ALA A 149 7.58 3.32 2.52
CA ALA A 149 7.08 4.09 1.38
C ALA A 149 7.39 5.57 1.54
N TRP A 150 8.06 6.14 0.52
CA TRP A 150 8.29 7.57 0.40
C TRP A 150 7.21 8.21 -0.44
N CYS A 151 6.64 9.30 0.04
CA CYS A 151 5.71 10.12 -0.72
C CYS A 151 5.81 11.59 -0.33
N ASP A 152 5.06 12.44 -1.02
CA ASP A 152 4.85 13.83 -0.66
C ASP A 152 4.08 13.90 0.68
N ARG A 153 4.40 14.88 1.52
CA ARG A 153 3.77 15.06 2.83
C ARG A 153 2.27 15.39 2.74
N GLU A 154 1.84 15.95 1.63
CA GLU A 154 0.41 16.13 1.33
C GLU A 154 -0.22 14.92 0.62
N TYR A 155 0.32 13.72 0.86
CA TYR A 155 -0.34 12.52 0.41
C TYR A 155 -1.80 12.50 0.88
N GLY A 156 -2.64 11.87 0.13
CA GLY A 156 -4.01 11.59 0.50
C GLY A 156 -4.48 10.46 -0.38
N PHE A 157 -5.45 9.72 0.10
CA PHE A 157 -5.92 8.53 -0.58
C PHE A 157 -7.29 8.79 -1.20
N GLU A 158 -7.34 8.74 -2.54
CA GLU A 158 -8.58 8.73 -3.31
C GLU A 158 -9.01 7.26 -3.52
N TYR A 159 -10.13 6.90 -2.91
CA TYR A 159 -10.67 5.55 -2.96
C TYR A 159 -11.91 5.41 -3.83
N ASP A 160 -12.57 6.50 -4.22
CA ASP A 160 -13.92 6.46 -4.80
C ASP A 160 -13.96 5.72 -6.13
N GLY A 161 -12.95 5.92 -6.98
CA GLY A 161 -12.83 5.18 -8.23
C GLY A 161 -12.74 3.68 -8.01
N VAL A 162 -11.80 3.24 -7.14
CA VAL A 162 -11.60 1.83 -6.82
C VAL A 162 -12.84 1.22 -6.14
N ARG A 163 -13.48 1.95 -5.21
CA ARG A 163 -14.69 1.46 -4.50
C ARG A 163 -15.89 1.33 -5.42
N ARG A 164 -16.10 2.25 -6.37
CA ARG A 164 -17.17 2.15 -7.38
C ARG A 164 -17.05 0.87 -8.20
N HIS A 165 -15.83 0.47 -8.55
CA HIS A 165 -15.55 -0.74 -9.31
C HIS A 165 -15.41 -1.99 -8.42
N LYS A 166 -15.67 -1.86 -7.10
CA LYS A 166 -15.55 -2.94 -6.10
C LYS A 166 -14.14 -3.53 -6.01
N GLY A 167 -13.12 -2.75 -6.32
CA GLY A 167 -11.72 -3.13 -6.22
C GLY A 167 -10.87 -2.66 -7.40
N ILE A 168 -9.70 -3.26 -7.52
CA ILE A 168 -8.77 -3.08 -8.65
C ILE A 168 -9.24 -3.90 -9.87
N ALA A 169 -8.74 -3.59 -11.07
CA ALA A 169 -9.20 -4.23 -12.32
C ALA A 169 -8.91 -5.74 -12.39
N TRP A 170 -7.82 -6.21 -11.76
CA TRP A 170 -7.43 -7.62 -11.75
C TRP A 170 -7.21 -8.08 -10.31
N PHE A 171 -8.04 -9.02 -9.86
CA PHE A 171 -7.90 -9.60 -8.53
C PHE A 171 -6.79 -10.65 -8.52
N PRO A 172 -5.78 -10.51 -7.63
CA PRO A 172 -4.78 -11.55 -7.44
C PRO A 172 -5.41 -12.74 -6.73
N VAL A 173 -5.09 -13.94 -7.17
CA VAL A 173 -5.51 -15.18 -6.49
C VAL A 173 -4.34 -16.14 -6.43
N PHE A 174 -4.24 -16.90 -5.35
CA PHE A 174 -3.35 -18.04 -5.31
C PHE A 174 -3.93 -19.15 -6.20
N ASN A 175 -3.11 -19.74 -7.06
CA ASN A 175 -3.49 -20.96 -7.75
C ASN A 175 -3.26 -22.17 -6.82
N ASP A 176 -4.07 -23.21 -7.00
CA ASP A 176 -3.98 -24.43 -6.19
C ASP A 176 -2.74 -25.30 -6.55
N ALA A 177 -1.92 -24.86 -7.48
CA ALA A 177 -0.74 -25.56 -7.95
C ALA A 177 0.57 -25.16 -7.23
N GLY A 178 0.51 -24.31 -6.20
CA GLY A 178 1.64 -23.89 -5.38
C GLY A 178 2.28 -22.60 -5.86
#